data_0d55c07132e1f063ee3fac7f76d80776
#
_entry.id   0d55c07132e1f063ee3fac7f76d80776
#
_cell.length_a   1.000
_cell.length_b   1.000
_cell.length_c   1.000
_cell.angle_alpha   90.00
_cell.angle_beta   90.00
_cell.angle_gamma   90.00
#
_symmetry.space_group_name_H-M   'P 1'
#
loop_
_entity.id
_entity.type
_entity.pdbx_description
1 polymer ?
#
loop_
_entity_poly.entity_id
_entity_poly.type
_entity_poly.pdbx_seq_one_letter_code
_entity_poly.pdbx_strand_id
1 'polypeptide(L)'
;MKFDDTIAAIATALQPAGLGVIRVSGSEAVAFVDSLFMDSSGKRGIMHIPERQLVHGWIMDQDQALDEVLVTRMQHPKTYTTEDLVEIHAHGSVLGLQAILSLVLAQGARLARPGEFTERAFLGGRMDLTRVEAVSDLIQAKSSLALRQAAKQLQGKL
;
A
#
# COMPACT_ATOMS: atom_id res chain seq x y z
N MET A 1 -8.07 2.11 -17.79
CA MET A 1 -6.69 1.88 -18.29
C MET A 1 -5.99 0.89 -17.37
N LYS A 2 -5.30 -0.05 -17.94
CA LYS A 2 -4.55 -1.05 -17.19
C LYS A 2 -3.05 -0.78 -17.33
N PHE A 3 -2.36 -0.76 -16.21
CA PHE A 3 -0.91 -0.57 -16.19
C PHE A 3 -0.21 -1.94 -16.26
N ASP A 4 0.92 -1.99 -16.95
CA ASP A 4 1.70 -3.22 -17.10
C ASP A 4 2.65 -3.44 -15.92
N ASP A 5 3.00 -2.39 -15.18
CA ASP A 5 3.94 -2.47 -14.07
C ASP A 5 3.25 -2.46 -12.72
N THR A 6 3.85 -3.17 -11.78
CA THR A 6 3.46 -3.16 -10.36
C THR A 6 4.37 -2.20 -9.62
N ILE A 7 3.79 -1.34 -8.81
CA ILE A 7 4.51 -0.31 -8.06
C ILE A 7 4.47 -0.58 -6.56
N ALA A 8 5.49 -0.08 -5.87
CA ALA A 8 5.59 -0.20 -4.42
C ALA A 8 6.20 1.05 -3.81
N ALA A 9 5.80 1.36 -2.60
CA ALA A 9 6.39 2.45 -1.82
C ALA A 9 6.11 2.27 -0.34
N ILE A 10 6.90 2.96 0.49
CA ILE A 10 6.58 3.19 1.89
C ILE A 10 5.49 4.25 1.91
N ALA A 11 4.29 3.88 2.35
CA ALA A 11 3.09 4.73 2.26
C ALA A 11 2.89 5.63 3.48
N THR A 12 3.70 5.46 4.53
CA THR A 12 3.69 6.27 5.74
C THR A 12 4.94 7.14 5.81
N ALA A 13 4.93 8.16 6.66
CA ALA A 13 6.11 9.02 6.83
C ALA A 13 7.34 8.19 7.23
N LEU A 14 8.49 8.46 6.62
CA LEU A 14 9.72 7.72 6.86
C LEU A 14 10.47 8.35 8.05
N GLN A 15 10.05 7.95 9.24
CA GLN A 15 10.65 8.35 10.51
C GLN A 15 10.36 7.26 11.55
N PRO A 16 11.13 7.16 12.64
CA PRO A 16 10.83 6.17 13.69
C PRO A 16 9.42 6.36 14.23
N ALA A 17 8.64 5.29 14.20
CA ALA A 17 7.25 5.26 14.63
C ALA A 17 6.86 3.83 15.01
N GLY A 18 5.70 3.66 15.66
CA GLY A 18 5.21 2.33 15.99
C GLY A 18 4.73 1.55 14.79
N LEU A 19 4.29 2.23 13.74
CA LEU A 19 3.72 1.61 12.55
C LEU A 19 4.28 2.26 11.29
N GLY A 20 4.60 1.42 10.31
CA GLY A 20 4.88 1.84 8.94
C GLY A 20 4.21 0.90 7.97
N VAL A 21 3.76 1.41 6.84
CA VAL A 21 3.04 0.63 5.84
C VAL A 21 3.75 0.69 4.51
N ILE A 22 3.96 -0.47 3.91
CA ILE A 22 4.41 -0.60 2.53
C ILE A 22 3.21 -1.01 1.69
N ARG A 23 2.98 -0.29 0.61
CA ARG A 23 1.88 -0.55 -0.31
C ARG A 23 2.43 -1.02 -1.64
N VAL A 24 1.84 -2.10 -2.17
CA VAL A 24 2.19 -2.68 -3.47
C VAL A 24 0.93 -2.76 -4.31
N SER A 25 0.96 -2.19 -5.50
CA SER A 25 -0.23 -2.10 -6.36
C SER A 25 0.10 -2.52 -7.79
N GLY A 26 -0.72 -3.38 -8.33
CA GLY A 26 -0.59 -3.85 -9.71
C GLY A 26 -0.89 -5.34 -9.85
N SER A 27 -0.85 -5.83 -11.06
CA SER A 27 -1.21 -7.22 -11.37
C SER A 27 -0.33 -8.26 -10.69
N GLU A 28 0.91 -7.90 -10.33
CA GLU A 28 1.88 -8.80 -9.70
C GLU A 28 2.03 -8.56 -8.19
N ALA A 29 1.20 -7.68 -7.59
CA ALA A 29 1.35 -7.31 -6.19
C ALA A 29 1.28 -8.52 -5.26
N VAL A 30 0.30 -9.40 -5.47
CA VAL A 30 0.14 -10.62 -4.64
C VAL A 30 1.32 -11.54 -4.85
N ALA A 31 1.73 -11.79 -6.08
CA ALA A 31 2.84 -12.70 -6.39
C ALA A 31 4.16 -12.22 -5.77
N PHE A 32 4.44 -10.93 -5.81
CA PHE A 32 5.68 -10.38 -5.26
C PHE A 32 5.74 -10.51 -3.74
N VAL A 33 4.64 -10.23 -3.05
CA VAL A 33 4.61 -10.36 -1.58
C VAL A 33 4.49 -11.81 -1.14
N ASP A 34 3.81 -12.65 -1.93
CA ASP A 34 3.66 -14.08 -1.64
C ASP A 34 5.01 -14.77 -1.39
N SER A 35 6.02 -14.42 -2.17
CA SER A 35 7.35 -15.00 -2.03
C SER A 35 8.10 -14.56 -0.77
N LEU A 36 7.64 -13.48 -0.11
CA LEU A 36 8.34 -12.86 1.02
C LEU A 36 7.66 -13.09 2.36
N PHE A 37 6.44 -13.60 2.38
CA PHE A 37 5.66 -13.69 3.62
C PHE A 37 5.58 -15.13 4.15
N MET A 38 5.70 -15.25 5.46
CA MET A 38 5.46 -16.49 6.20
C MET A 38 4.51 -16.18 7.35
N ASP A 39 3.39 -16.92 7.45
CA ASP A 39 2.44 -16.69 8.52
C ASP A 39 2.96 -17.24 9.86
N SER A 40 2.22 -16.94 10.94
CA SER A 40 2.62 -17.34 12.29
C SER A 40 2.62 -18.85 12.52
N SER A 41 2.01 -19.63 11.62
CA SER A 41 2.07 -21.11 11.67
C SER A 41 3.27 -21.67 10.90
N GLY A 42 4.04 -20.82 10.22
CA GLY A 42 5.18 -21.23 9.40
C GLY A 42 4.86 -21.50 7.94
N LYS A 43 3.62 -21.23 7.51
CA LYS A 43 3.23 -21.42 6.13
C LYS A 43 3.64 -20.23 5.28
N ARG A 44 4.30 -20.50 4.15
CA ARG A 44 4.72 -19.49 3.19
C ARG A 44 3.59 -19.07 2.28
N GLY A 45 3.58 -17.78 1.91
CA GLY A 45 2.72 -17.23 0.89
C GLY A 45 1.49 -16.54 1.42
N ILE A 46 0.83 -15.77 0.53
CA ILE A 46 -0.37 -15.00 0.83
C ILE A 46 -1.56 -15.37 -0.05
N MET A 47 -1.40 -16.24 -1.04
CA MET A 47 -2.48 -16.58 -1.97
C MET A 47 -3.64 -17.30 -1.29
N HIS A 48 -3.37 -17.98 -0.17
CA HIS A 48 -4.37 -18.68 0.62
C HIS A 48 -5.05 -17.80 1.67
N ILE A 49 -4.58 -16.57 1.85
CA ILE A 49 -5.13 -15.64 2.85
C ILE A 49 -6.46 -15.10 2.33
N PRO A 50 -7.51 -15.08 3.18
CA PRO A 50 -8.77 -14.44 2.81
C PRO A 50 -8.56 -12.97 2.45
N GLU A 51 -9.28 -12.49 1.45
CA GLU A 51 -9.23 -11.12 1.01
C GLU A 51 -9.63 -10.17 2.14
N ARG A 52 -8.95 -9.03 2.27
CA ARG A 52 -9.26 -7.94 3.21
C ARG A 52 -9.16 -8.32 4.69
N GLN A 53 -8.45 -9.38 5.01
CA GLN A 53 -8.11 -9.72 6.38
C GLN A 53 -6.66 -9.40 6.65
N LEU A 54 -6.38 -8.89 7.84
CA LEU A 54 -5.01 -8.69 8.32
C LEU A 54 -4.51 -10.00 8.91
N VAL A 55 -3.45 -10.53 8.34
CA VAL A 55 -2.87 -11.82 8.76
C VAL A 55 -1.49 -11.60 9.32
N HIS A 56 -1.28 -12.08 10.55
CA HIS A 56 -0.01 -11.97 11.27
C HIS A 56 1.03 -12.93 10.69
N GLY A 57 2.25 -12.43 10.58
CA GLY A 57 3.37 -13.24 10.16
C GLY A 57 4.66 -12.44 10.10
N TRP A 58 5.52 -12.82 9.19
CA TRP A 58 6.88 -12.31 9.08
C TRP A 58 7.23 -12.02 7.63
N ILE A 59 7.93 -10.93 7.39
CA ILE A 59 8.61 -10.75 6.11
C ILE A 59 9.97 -11.43 6.22
N MET A 60 10.21 -12.31 5.26
CA MET A 60 11.40 -13.17 5.25
C MET A 60 12.35 -12.73 4.15
N ASP A 61 13.63 -12.62 4.51
CA ASP A 61 14.72 -12.56 3.56
C ASP A 61 15.35 -13.94 3.55
N GLN A 62 14.93 -14.76 2.57
CA GLN A 62 15.24 -16.20 2.54
C GLN A 62 14.79 -16.90 3.83
N ASP A 63 15.70 -17.31 4.69
CA ASP A 63 15.37 -18.02 5.93
C ASP A 63 15.42 -17.11 7.17
N GLN A 64 15.69 -15.83 6.99
CA GLN A 64 15.78 -14.88 8.09
C GLN A 64 14.58 -13.93 8.11
N ALA A 65 13.96 -13.77 9.26
CA ALA A 65 12.90 -12.80 9.45
C ALA A 65 13.49 -11.38 9.54
N LEU A 66 12.89 -10.44 8.78
CA LEU A 66 13.25 -9.02 8.86
C LEU A 66 12.37 -8.29 9.87
N ASP A 67 11.08 -8.57 9.90
CA ASP A 67 10.16 -7.92 10.81
C ASP A 67 8.90 -8.74 10.95
N GLU A 68 8.28 -8.60 12.10
CA GLU A 68 6.93 -9.08 12.38
C GLU A 68 5.92 -8.12 11.76
N VAL A 69 4.97 -8.64 11.00
CA VAL A 69 4.06 -7.81 10.20
C VAL A 69 2.63 -8.33 10.22
N LEU A 70 1.72 -7.48 9.78
CA LEU A 70 0.38 -7.87 9.36
C LEU A 70 0.28 -7.59 7.87
N VAL A 71 -0.16 -8.58 7.09
CA VAL A 71 -0.33 -8.43 5.65
C VAL A 71 -1.80 -8.55 5.28
N THR A 72 -2.26 -7.73 4.37
CA THR A 72 -3.58 -7.85 3.76
C THR A 72 -3.48 -7.76 2.26
N ARG A 73 -4.31 -8.53 1.56
CA ARG A 73 -4.45 -8.42 0.11
C ARG A 73 -5.87 -8.02 -0.25
N MET A 74 -5.99 -7.17 -1.27
CA MET A 74 -7.27 -6.65 -1.73
C MET A 74 -7.34 -6.80 -3.24
N GLN A 75 -8.39 -7.43 -3.73
CA GLN A 75 -8.55 -7.75 -5.14
C GLN A 75 -9.22 -6.61 -5.90
N HIS A 76 -8.68 -6.33 -7.11
CA HIS A 76 -9.32 -5.38 -8.01
C HIS A 76 -10.78 -5.76 -8.28
N PRO A 77 -11.65 -4.82 -8.65
CA PRO A 77 -11.41 -3.38 -8.77
C PRO A 77 -11.66 -2.59 -7.48
N LYS A 78 -12.10 -3.23 -6.38
CA LYS A 78 -12.50 -2.55 -5.14
C LYS A 78 -11.31 -2.28 -4.25
N THR A 79 -10.36 -1.48 -4.74
CA THR A 79 -9.16 -1.06 -4.03
C THR A 79 -8.92 0.43 -4.23
N TYR A 80 -7.99 0.98 -3.47
CA TYR A 80 -7.66 2.40 -3.60
C TYR A 80 -7.25 2.77 -5.03
N THR A 81 -6.45 1.94 -5.67
CA THR A 81 -5.93 2.18 -7.03
C THR A 81 -6.77 1.56 -8.12
N THR A 82 -7.80 0.78 -7.78
CA THR A 82 -8.55 -0.12 -8.63
C THR A 82 -7.80 -1.38 -9.10
N GLU A 83 -6.53 -1.49 -8.74
CA GLU A 83 -5.69 -2.66 -9.06
C GLU A 83 -5.66 -3.64 -7.88
N ASP A 84 -5.09 -4.83 -8.09
CA ASP A 84 -4.73 -5.70 -6.96
C ASP A 84 -3.76 -4.94 -6.05
N LEU A 85 -4.03 -4.94 -4.77
CA LEU A 85 -3.33 -4.13 -3.79
C LEU A 85 -2.95 -5.00 -2.60
N VAL A 86 -1.69 -4.89 -2.16
CA VAL A 86 -1.21 -5.52 -0.94
C VAL A 86 -0.64 -4.44 -0.03
N GLU A 87 -0.97 -4.53 1.25
CA GLU A 87 -0.34 -3.70 2.26
C GLU A 87 0.39 -4.57 3.27
N ILE A 88 1.61 -4.17 3.59
CA ILE A 88 2.45 -4.77 4.62
C ILE A 88 2.52 -3.75 5.75
N HIS A 89 1.89 -4.08 6.87
CA HIS A 89 1.89 -3.26 8.08
C HIS A 89 3.01 -3.77 8.98
N ALA A 90 4.08 -3.00 9.04
CA ALA A 90 5.31 -3.33 9.76
C ALA A 90 5.53 -2.37 10.90
N HIS A 91 6.57 -2.61 11.71
CA HIS A 91 7.02 -1.59 12.65
C HIS A 91 7.62 -0.40 11.89
N GLY A 92 7.50 0.78 12.46
CA GLY A 92 7.96 2.02 11.82
C GLY A 92 9.47 2.24 11.94
N SER A 93 10.25 1.17 11.75
CA SER A 93 11.70 1.25 11.67
C SER A 93 12.11 1.76 10.28
N VAL A 94 12.84 2.87 10.22
CA VAL A 94 13.29 3.42 8.93
C VAL A 94 14.13 2.37 8.18
N LEU A 95 15.08 1.74 8.86
CA LEU A 95 15.93 0.70 8.25
C LEU A 95 15.12 -0.51 7.85
N GLY A 96 14.19 -0.96 8.70
CA GLY A 96 13.34 -2.12 8.45
C GLY A 96 12.42 -1.91 7.25
N LEU A 97 11.75 -0.74 7.16
CA LEU A 97 10.88 -0.42 6.04
C LEU A 97 11.64 -0.34 4.73
N GLN A 98 12.83 0.26 4.74
CA GLN A 98 13.67 0.31 3.54
C GLN A 98 14.14 -1.07 3.10
N ALA A 99 14.47 -1.95 4.06
CA ALA A 99 14.86 -3.32 3.76
C ALA A 99 13.71 -4.13 3.15
N ILE A 100 12.50 -4.01 3.70
CA ILE A 100 11.32 -4.69 3.14
C ILE A 100 11.00 -4.17 1.75
N LEU A 101 11.02 -2.85 1.57
CA LEU A 101 10.78 -2.25 0.24
C LEU A 101 11.80 -2.77 -0.78
N SER A 102 13.07 -2.85 -0.41
CA SER A 102 14.12 -3.38 -1.29
C SER A 102 13.84 -4.80 -1.73
N LEU A 103 13.34 -5.65 -0.82
CA LEU A 103 12.95 -7.03 -1.17
C LEU A 103 11.80 -7.05 -2.18
N VAL A 104 10.80 -6.19 -2.00
CA VAL A 104 9.67 -6.09 -2.94
C VAL A 104 10.15 -5.62 -4.30
N LEU A 105 11.01 -4.61 -4.34
CA LEU A 105 11.57 -4.11 -5.61
C LEU A 105 12.42 -5.18 -6.31
N ALA A 106 13.15 -6.00 -5.55
CA ALA A 106 13.94 -7.09 -6.10
C ALA A 106 13.07 -8.17 -6.76
N GLN A 107 11.79 -8.29 -6.37
CA GLN A 107 10.86 -9.21 -7.02
C GLN A 107 10.41 -8.70 -8.40
N GLY A 108 10.57 -7.42 -8.68
CA GLY A 108 10.21 -6.84 -9.95
C GLY A 108 9.30 -5.61 -9.87
N ALA A 109 8.91 -5.20 -8.68
CA ALA A 109 8.13 -3.98 -8.51
C ALA A 109 8.97 -2.76 -8.86
N ARG A 110 8.32 -1.72 -9.37
CA ARG A 110 8.95 -0.43 -9.59
C ARG A 110 8.62 0.50 -8.42
N LEU A 111 9.59 1.31 -8.00
CA LEU A 111 9.33 2.33 -6.98
C LEU A 111 8.28 3.31 -7.48
N ALA A 112 7.22 3.51 -6.70
CA ALA A 112 6.16 4.45 -7.04
C ALA A 112 6.70 5.89 -7.03
N ARG A 113 6.22 6.70 -7.97
CA ARG A 113 6.44 8.15 -7.94
C ARG A 113 5.55 8.78 -6.87
N PRO A 114 5.93 9.95 -6.31
CA PRO A 114 5.03 10.66 -5.40
C PRO A 114 3.64 10.84 -6.01
N GLY A 115 2.60 10.48 -5.26
CA GLY A 115 1.21 10.59 -5.70
C GLY A 115 0.74 9.54 -6.71
N GLU A 116 1.55 8.57 -7.04
CA GLU A 116 1.23 7.61 -8.11
C GLU A 116 0.07 6.68 -7.74
N PHE A 117 -0.12 6.32 -6.48
CA PHE A 117 -1.28 5.51 -6.10
C PHE A 117 -2.59 6.26 -6.37
N THR A 118 -2.64 7.55 -6.06
CA THR A 118 -3.80 8.40 -6.35
C THR A 118 -3.96 8.63 -7.85
N GLU A 119 -2.85 8.78 -8.58
CA GLU A 119 -2.86 8.86 -10.04
C GLU A 119 -3.51 7.61 -10.65
N ARG A 120 -3.17 6.42 -10.16
CA ARG A 120 -3.79 5.18 -10.63
C ARG A 120 -5.26 5.08 -10.29
N ALA A 121 -5.68 5.60 -9.13
CA ALA A 121 -7.09 5.70 -8.77
C ALA A 121 -7.86 6.58 -9.76
N PHE A 122 -7.26 7.68 -10.18
CA PHE A 122 -7.81 8.58 -11.19
C PHE A 122 -7.88 7.91 -12.57
N LEU A 123 -6.78 7.34 -13.03
CA LEU A 123 -6.73 6.70 -14.35
C LEU A 123 -7.58 5.42 -14.42
N GLY A 124 -7.78 4.77 -13.29
CA GLY A 124 -8.67 3.62 -13.16
C GLY A 124 -10.15 3.97 -13.05
N GLY A 125 -10.48 5.25 -13.05
CA GLY A 125 -11.88 5.72 -13.03
C GLY A 125 -12.53 5.80 -11.66
N ARG A 126 -11.79 5.52 -10.56
CA ARG A 126 -12.35 5.58 -9.21
C ARG A 126 -12.52 7.01 -8.71
N MET A 127 -11.61 7.91 -9.12
CA MET A 127 -11.62 9.31 -8.71
C MET A 127 -11.64 10.21 -9.92
N ASP A 128 -12.41 11.31 -9.85
CA ASP A 128 -12.29 12.41 -10.79
C ASP A 128 -11.19 13.37 -10.33
N LEU A 129 -10.87 14.35 -11.16
CA LEU A 129 -9.79 15.31 -10.87
C LEU A 129 -10.07 16.12 -9.59
N THR A 130 -11.32 16.47 -9.36
CA THR A 130 -11.75 17.20 -8.17
C THR A 130 -11.44 16.42 -6.88
N ARG A 131 -11.68 15.12 -6.89
CA ARG A 131 -11.37 14.25 -5.75
C ARG A 131 -9.87 14.05 -5.56
N VAL A 132 -9.12 13.97 -6.65
CA VAL A 132 -7.64 13.90 -6.57
C VAL A 132 -7.08 15.14 -5.87
N GLU A 133 -7.56 16.30 -6.23
CA GLU A 133 -7.17 17.56 -5.58
C GLU A 133 -7.57 17.57 -4.10
N ALA A 134 -8.76 17.03 -3.80
CA ALA A 134 -9.27 16.97 -2.42
C ALA A 134 -8.41 16.09 -1.52
N VAL A 135 -7.80 15.01 -2.03
CA VAL A 135 -6.87 14.18 -1.25
C VAL A 135 -5.70 15.00 -0.74
N SER A 136 -5.07 15.77 -1.62
CA SER A 136 -3.94 16.63 -1.24
C SER A 136 -4.37 17.71 -0.25
N ASP A 137 -5.50 18.36 -0.51
CA ASP A 137 -6.04 19.41 0.37
C ASP A 137 -6.35 18.85 1.77
N LEU A 138 -6.92 17.65 1.84
CA LEU A 138 -7.23 17.00 3.11
C LEU A 138 -5.95 16.74 3.92
N ILE A 139 -4.92 16.19 3.26
CA ILE A 139 -3.65 15.84 3.92
C ILE A 139 -2.95 17.11 4.42
N GLN A 140 -3.05 18.21 3.69
CA GLN A 140 -2.35 19.46 4.00
C GLN A 140 -3.18 20.44 4.81
N ALA A 141 -4.44 20.13 5.13
CA ALA A 141 -5.34 21.07 5.82
C ALA A 141 -4.78 21.47 7.19
N LYS A 142 -4.79 22.79 7.47
CA LYS A 142 -4.27 23.37 8.72
C LYS A 142 -5.38 23.99 9.57
N SER A 143 -6.64 23.85 9.16
CA SER A 143 -7.79 24.31 9.93
C SER A 143 -8.91 23.30 9.83
N SER A 144 -9.80 23.33 10.83
CA SER A 144 -10.99 22.45 10.84
C SER A 144 -11.90 22.75 9.64
N LEU A 145 -12.03 24.00 9.26
CA LEU A 145 -12.85 24.40 8.11
C LEU A 145 -12.27 23.84 6.80
N ALA A 146 -10.96 24.01 6.58
CA ALA A 146 -10.29 23.50 5.39
C ALA A 146 -10.39 21.98 5.30
N LEU A 147 -10.24 21.29 6.43
CA LEU A 147 -10.37 19.84 6.49
C LEU A 147 -11.77 19.38 6.06
N ARG A 148 -12.81 20.02 6.59
CA ARG A 148 -14.20 19.65 6.30
C ARG A 148 -14.58 19.94 4.87
N GLN A 149 -14.07 21.03 4.31
CA GLN A 149 -14.29 21.36 2.91
C GLN A 149 -13.62 20.33 1.98
N ALA A 150 -12.39 19.93 2.28
CA ALA A 150 -11.68 18.91 1.52
C ALA A 150 -12.40 17.55 1.61
N ALA A 151 -12.89 17.19 2.80
CA ALA A 151 -13.65 15.95 2.97
C ALA A 151 -14.94 15.94 2.16
N LYS A 152 -15.67 17.05 2.13
CA LYS A 152 -16.87 17.21 1.30
C LYS A 152 -16.55 17.02 -0.19
N GLN A 153 -15.48 17.66 -0.64
CA GLN A 153 -15.04 17.57 -2.02
C GLN A 153 -14.63 16.13 -2.37
N LEU A 154 -13.96 15.45 -1.46
CA LEU A 154 -13.57 14.05 -1.63
C LEU A 154 -14.78 13.11 -1.71
N GLN A 155 -15.85 13.43 -0.99
CA GLN A 155 -17.13 12.72 -1.08
C GLN A 155 -17.87 12.98 -2.42
N GLY A 156 -17.46 13.99 -3.19
CA GLY A 156 -18.18 14.42 -4.37
C GLY A 156 -19.35 15.36 -4.06
N LYS A 157 -19.34 15.97 -2.89
CA LYS A 157 -20.35 16.96 -2.47
C LYS A 157 -19.77 18.36 -2.60
N LEU A 158 -20.47 19.22 -3.24
CA LEU A 158 -20.10 20.63 -3.41
C LEU A 158 -20.75 21.53 -2.38
#